data_04a539ac57ec310ba913554358d8bbcd
#
_entry.id   04a539ac57ec310ba913554358d8bbcd
#
_cell.length_a   1.000
_cell.length_b   1.000
_cell.length_c   1.000
_cell.angle_alpha   90.00
_cell.angle_beta   90.00
_cell.angle_gamma   90.00
#
_symmetry.space_group_name_H-M   'P 1'
#
loop_
_entity.id
_entity.type
_entity.pdbx_description
1 polymer ?
#
loop_
_entity_poly.entity_id
_entity_poly.type
_entity_poly.pdbx_seq_one_letter_code
_entity_poly.pdbx_strand_id
1 'polypeptide(L)'
;AKWSDADLIVYIGCGERGNEMTEVLEDFSKLIDPKSGNPMMDRTVLIANTSNMPVAAREASIYTGLTLAEYYRDMGYHVAIMADSTSRWAEALRELSGRLEEMPAEEGFPAYLASRLSAFYERAGMVENLNGTEGSVTIIGAVSPQGGDFSEPVTQNTKRFVRCFWGLDKALAYARHFPAIHWLTSYSEYLEDLTPWYREHVSPKFVADRNQLMAILNQESSLMEIVKLIGSDVLPEDQKLILEIGRVIRAGFLQQNAFHEVDTFVPVSYTHLRAHE
;
A
#
# COMPACT_ATOMS: atom_id res chain seq x y z
N ALA A 1 9.24 -5.24 1.99
CA ALA A 1 10.68 -5.09 1.78
C ALA A 1 11.34 -6.39 1.32
N LYS A 2 11.26 -7.49 2.09
CA LYS A 2 11.97 -8.76 1.85
C LYS A 2 11.76 -9.33 0.44
N TRP A 3 10.55 -9.31 -0.06
CA TRP A 3 10.16 -9.89 -1.34
C TRP A 3 10.05 -8.87 -2.48
N SER A 4 10.49 -7.63 -2.24
CA SER A 4 10.50 -6.60 -3.27
C SER A 4 11.52 -6.90 -4.36
N ASP A 5 11.12 -6.67 -5.61
CA ASP A 5 12.02 -6.79 -6.77
C ASP A 5 12.92 -5.57 -6.96
N ALA A 6 12.70 -4.49 -6.21
CA ALA A 6 13.56 -3.32 -6.23
C ALA A 6 15.01 -3.67 -5.86
N ASP A 7 15.97 -2.99 -6.49
CA ASP A 7 17.39 -3.13 -6.18
C ASP A 7 17.72 -2.53 -4.82
N LEU A 8 17.12 -1.39 -4.52
CA LEU A 8 17.33 -0.63 -3.29
C LEU A 8 16.00 -0.28 -2.63
N ILE A 9 16.00 -0.23 -1.30
CA ILE A 9 14.87 0.16 -0.49
C ILE A 9 15.24 1.41 0.30
N VAL A 10 14.39 2.43 0.26
CA VAL A 10 14.48 3.60 1.10
C VAL A 10 13.30 3.59 2.07
N TYR A 11 13.56 3.24 3.32
CA TYR A 11 12.55 3.29 4.37
C TYR A 11 12.62 4.63 5.10
N ILE A 12 11.51 5.35 5.14
CA ILE A 12 11.38 6.64 5.80
C ILE A 12 10.41 6.49 6.97
N GLY A 13 10.93 6.40 8.18
CA GLY A 13 10.13 6.54 9.39
C GLY A 13 9.92 8.01 9.67
N CYS A 14 8.73 8.54 9.38
CA CYS A 14 8.40 9.95 9.50
C CYS A 14 7.53 10.20 10.74
N GLY A 15 8.16 10.66 11.81
CA GLY A 15 7.47 10.97 13.07
C GLY A 15 7.03 9.75 13.87
N GLU A 16 7.66 8.60 13.63
CA GLU A 16 7.35 7.36 14.33
C GLU A 16 7.93 7.31 15.75
N ARG A 17 7.46 6.37 16.56
CA ARG A 17 7.97 6.21 17.92
C ARG A 17 9.38 5.62 17.89
N GLY A 18 10.25 6.04 18.82
CA GLY A 18 11.62 5.57 18.88
C GLY A 18 11.74 4.05 19.03
N ASN A 19 10.86 3.41 19.83
CA ASN A 19 10.83 1.97 20.00
C ASN A 19 10.44 1.23 18.71
N GLU A 20 9.47 1.75 17.94
CA GLU A 20 9.07 1.19 16.64
C GLU A 20 10.22 1.28 15.64
N MET A 21 10.92 2.40 15.60
CA MET A 21 12.10 2.56 14.74
C MET A 21 13.25 1.62 15.13
N THR A 22 13.43 1.35 16.41
CA THR A 22 14.43 0.37 16.89
C THR A 22 14.06 -1.03 16.46
N GLU A 23 12.79 -1.41 16.58
CA GLU A 23 12.27 -2.71 16.13
C GLU A 23 12.46 -2.89 14.61
N VAL A 24 12.13 -1.87 13.81
CA VAL A 24 12.38 -1.87 12.36
C VAL A 24 13.86 -2.09 12.05
N LEU A 25 14.76 -1.40 12.74
CA LEU A 25 16.21 -1.53 12.55
C LEU A 25 16.68 -2.96 12.90
N GLU A 26 16.21 -3.50 14.01
CA GLU A 26 16.54 -4.88 14.41
C GLU A 26 16.03 -5.91 13.43
N ASP A 27 14.79 -5.75 12.95
CA ASP A 27 14.18 -6.68 12.00
C ASP A 27 14.91 -6.64 10.65
N PHE A 28 15.19 -5.46 10.11
CA PHE A 28 15.96 -5.34 8.86
C PHE A 28 17.38 -5.92 8.99
N SER A 29 17.99 -5.82 10.18
CA SER A 29 19.32 -6.39 10.43
C SER A 29 19.31 -7.92 10.47
N LYS A 30 18.19 -8.54 10.84
CA LYS A 30 18.01 -10.00 10.92
C LYS A 30 17.54 -10.62 9.60
N LEU A 31 16.88 -9.81 8.74
CA LEU A 31 16.35 -10.29 7.48
C LEU A 31 17.49 -10.55 6.48
N ILE A 32 17.37 -11.67 5.79
CA ILE A 32 18.25 -12.05 4.68
C ILE A 32 17.50 -11.80 3.38
N ASP A 33 18.16 -11.16 2.44
CA ASP A 33 17.64 -10.95 1.09
C ASP A 33 17.58 -12.31 0.36
N PRO A 34 16.41 -12.77 -0.08
CA PRO A 34 16.26 -14.05 -0.73
C PRO A 34 16.98 -14.13 -2.08
N LYS A 35 17.30 -12.99 -2.72
CA LYS A 35 17.97 -12.94 -4.01
C LYS A 35 19.49 -13.08 -3.88
N SER A 36 20.09 -12.30 -2.98
CA SER A 36 21.54 -12.22 -2.82
C SER A 36 22.10 -13.11 -1.72
N GLY A 37 21.27 -13.52 -0.75
CA GLY A 37 21.69 -14.21 0.47
C GLY A 37 22.40 -13.30 1.48
N ASN A 38 22.51 -12.01 1.21
CA ASN A 38 23.13 -11.02 2.09
C ASN A 38 22.10 -10.40 3.04
N PRO A 39 22.52 -9.70 4.12
CA PRO A 39 21.63 -8.95 4.96
C PRO A 39 20.82 -7.91 4.16
N MET A 40 19.52 -7.77 4.48
CA MET A 40 18.66 -6.76 3.85
C MET A 40 19.18 -5.33 3.99
N MET A 41 19.92 -5.05 5.07
CA MET A 41 20.55 -3.75 5.31
C MET A 41 21.54 -3.33 4.24
N ASP A 42 22.15 -4.27 3.51
CA ASP A 42 23.12 -3.96 2.44
C ASP A 42 22.47 -3.25 1.25
N ARG A 43 21.16 -3.42 1.08
CA ARG A 43 20.37 -2.73 0.04
C ARG A 43 19.28 -1.80 0.59
N THR A 44 19.40 -1.39 1.86
CA THR A 44 18.40 -0.56 2.52
C THR A 44 19.01 0.74 3.03
N VAL A 45 18.36 1.87 2.72
CA VAL A 45 18.60 3.15 3.36
C VAL A 45 17.49 3.38 4.38
N LEU A 46 17.85 3.54 5.65
CA LEU A 46 16.91 3.79 6.72
C LEU A 46 17.01 5.24 7.18
N ILE A 47 15.92 6.00 7.04
CA ILE A 47 15.79 7.37 7.53
C ILE A 47 14.87 7.34 8.76
N ALA A 48 15.45 7.48 9.93
CA ALA A 48 14.75 7.44 11.19
C ALA A 48 14.46 8.86 11.69
N ASN A 49 13.28 9.37 11.44
CA ASN A 49 12.77 10.58 12.09
C ASN A 49 11.76 10.17 13.17
N THR A 50 12.15 10.32 14.43
CA THR A 50 11.31 9.96 15.57
C THR A 50 10.42 11.13 16.00
N SER A 51 9.32 10.81 16.70
CA SER A 51 8.29 11.78 17.11
C SER A 51 8.77 12.90 18.03
N ASN A 52 9.91 12.70 18.71
CA ASN A 52 10.54 13.72 19.58
C ASN A 52 11.50 14.67 18.84
N MET A 53 11.76 14.44 17.55
CA MET A 53 12.58 15.33 16.73
C MET A 53 11.80 16.59 16.33
N PRO A 54 12.51 17.71 16.02
CA PRO A 54 11.88 18.95 15.57
C PRO A 54 11.00 18.76 14.34
N VAL A 55 9.91 19.52 14.27
CA VAL A 55 8.91 19.44 13.17
C VAL A 55 9.56 19.68 11.79
N ALA A 56 10.48 20.62 11.69
CA ALA A 56 11.20 20.87 10.43
C ALA A 56 12.03 19.66 9.96
N ALA A 57 12.61 18.91 10.90
CA ALA A 57 13.31 17.66 10.57
C ALA A 57 12.33 16.58 10.08
N ARG A 58 11.11 16.55 10.61
CA ARG A 58 10.05 15.64 10.16
C ARG A 58 9.64 15.95 8.72
N GLU A 59 9.39 17.20 8.41
CA GLU A 59 9.12 17.61 7.03
C GLU A 59 10.28 17.26 6.10
N ALA A 60 11.51 17.59 6.48
CA ALA A 60 12.69 17.35 5.66
C ALA A 60 12.98 15.86 5.41
N SER A 61 12.56 14.96 6.29
CA SER A 61 12.84 13.51 6.16
C SER A 61 12.29 12.91 4.87
N ILE A 62 11.10 13.34 4.46
CA ILE A 62 10.46 12.90 3.21
C ILE A 62 11.29 13.31 1.99
N TYR A 63 11.71 14.55 1.93
CA TYR A 63 12.52 15.05 0.81
C TYR A 63 13.92 14.44 0.79
N THR A 64 14.52 14.19 1.95
CA THR A 64 15.80 13.49 2.06
C THR A 64 15.72 12.09 1.47
N GLY A 65 14.69 11.32 1.83
CA GLY A 65 14.47 9.98 1.28
C GLY A 65 14.21 9.99 -0.21
N LEU A 66 13.40 10.93 -0.68
CA LEU A 66 13.11 11.09 -2.10
C LEU A 66 14.37 11.45 -2.90
N THR A 67 15.18 12.38 -2.40
CA THR A 67 16.44 12.79 -3.06
C THR A 67 17.40 11.61 -3.19
N LEU A 68 17.55 10.80 -2.15
CA LEU A 68 18.40 9.60 -2.19
C LEU A 68 17.85 8.58 -3.19
N ALA A 69 16.54 8.36 -3.20
CA ALA A 69 15.93 7.43 -4.14
C ALA A 69 16.12 7.86 -5.60
N GLU A 70 15.95 9.15 -5.89
CA GLU A 70 16.18 9.70 -7.23
C GLU A 70 17.65 9.64 -7.64
N TYR A 71 18.57 9.87 -6.70
CA TYR A 71 20.00 9.73 -6.96
C TYR A 71 20.35 8.31 -7.43
N TYR A 72 19.84 7.29 -6.76
CA TYR A 72 20.06 5.91 -7.17
C TYR A 72 19.31 5.54 -8.46
N ARG A 73 18.09 6.07 -8.65
CA ARG A 73 17.36 5.92 -9.92
C ARG A 73 18.19 6.42 -11.10
N ASP A 74 18.81 7.59 -10.95
CA ASP A 74 19.63 8.22 -12.00
C ASP A 74 20.94 7.46 -12.27
N MET A 75 21.34 6.57 -11.35
CA MET A 75 22.42 5.60 -11.53
C MET A 75 21.96 4.32 -12.24
N GLY A 76 20.68 4.15 -12.55
CA GLY A 76 20.12 2.99 -13.23
C GLY A 76 19.56 1.92 -12.30
N TYR A 77 19.25 2.25 -11.03
CA TYR A 77 18.63 1.31 -10.09
C TYR A 77 17.13 1.46 -10.03
N HIS A 78 16.46 0.36 -9.68
CA HIS A 78 15.05 0.36 -9.32
C HIS A 78 14.92 0.51 -7.80
N VAL A 79 14.32 1.61 -7.36
CA VAL A 79 14.25 1.99 -5.93
C VAL A 79 12.81 1.95 -5.45
N ALA A 80 12.58 1.32 -4.30
CA ALA A 80 11.30 1.37 -3.59
C ALA A 80 11.40 2.28 -2.36
N ILE A 81 10.56 3.30 -2.29
CA ILE A 81 10.38 4.15 -1.10
C ILE A 81 9.21 3.59 -0.29
N MET A 82 9.43 3.40 1.01
CA MET A 82 8.39 3.09 1.99
C MET A 82 8.34 4.24 3.00
N ALA A 83 7.31 5.09 2.92
CA ALA A 83 7.13 6.24 3.80
C ALA A 83 6.08 5.94 4.87
N ASP A 84 6.53 5.83 6.11
CA ASP A 84 5.71 5.55 7.29
C ASP A 84 5.87 6.68 8.34
N SER A 85 4.91 7.58 8.46
CA SER A 85 3.71 7.71 7.64
C SER A 85 3.60 9.11 7.04
N THR A 86 2.95 9.19 5.88
CA THR A 86 2.69 10.49 5.23
C THR A 86 1.69 11.34 6.03
N SER A 87 0.85 10.73 6.88
CA SER A 87 -0.01 11.46 7.82
C SER A 87 0.79 12.29 8.81
N ARG A 88 1.89 11.76 9.34
CA ARG A 88 2.78 12.49 10.24
C ARG A 88 3.54 13.62 9.54
N TRP A 89 3.86 13.41 8.27
CA TRP A 89 4.39 14.49 7.44
C TRP A 89 3.35 15.62 7.24
N ALA A 90 2.10 15.29 6.95
CA ALA A 90 1.02 16.26 6.83
C ALA A 90 0.77 17.01 8.15
N GLU A 91 0.85 16.33 9.30
CA GLU A 91 0.82 16.98 10.62
C GLU A 91 1.96 17.98 10.80
N ALA A 92 3.17 17.65 10.33
CA ALA A 92 4.29 18.58 10.36
C ALA A 92 4.03 19.82 9.49
N LEU A 93 3.47 19.65 8.30
CA LEU A 93 3.06 20.77 7.45
C LEU A 93 2.02 21.65 8.14
N ARG A 94 1.04 21.06 8.81
CA ARG A 94 0.01 21.79 9.58
C ARG A 94 0.64 22.59 10.74
N GLU A 95 1.57 21.99 11.48
CA GLU A 95 2.24 22.68 12.58
C GLU A 95 3.11 23.83 12.10
N LEU A 96 3.88 23.63 11.01
CA LEU A 96 4.72 24.67 10.42
C LEU A 96 3.89 25.84 9.90
N SER A 97 2.82 25.59 9.16
CA SER A 97 1.91 26.63 8.65
C SER A 97 1.25 27.41 9.79
N GLY A 98 0.87 26.74 10.87
CA GLY A 98 0.35 27.40 12.07
C GLY A 98 1.35 28.31 12.76
N ARG A 99 2.61 27.90 12.85
CA ARG A 99 3.70 28.73 13.40
C ARG A 99 4.04 29.95 12.52
N LEU A 100 3.83 29.82 11.20
CA LEU A 100 4.00 30.89 10.23
C LEU A 100 2.76 31.79 10.11
N GLU A 101 1.73 31.54 10.91
CA GLU A 101 0.46 32.26 10.89
C GLU A 101 -0.24 32.27 9.50
N GLU A 102 -0.01 31.22 8.71
CA GLU A 102 -0.68 31.05 7.44
C GLU A 102 -2.16 30.72 7.64
N MET A 103 -3.02 31.19 6.70
CA MET A 103 -4.45 30.91 6.79
C MET A 103 -4.73 29.39 6.66
N PRO A 104 -5.35 28.78 7.68
CA PRO A 104 -5.67 27.36 7.61
C PRO A 104 -6.81 27.07 6.62
N ALA A 105 -6.73 25.94 5.94
CA ALA A 105 -7.80 25.37 5.15
C ALA A 105 -8.54 24.28 5.94
N GLU A 106 -9.05 23.27 5.27
CA GLU A 106 -9.83 22.17 5.86
C GLU A 106 -9.05 21.48 7.00
N GLU A 107 -9.71 21.28 8.15
CA GLU A 107 -9.15 20.68 9.36
C GLU A 107 -7.84 21.30 9.87
N GLY A 108 -7.58 22.55 9.55
CA GLY A 108 -6.37 23.27 9.97
C GLY A 108 -5.13 22.94 9.15
N PHE A 109 -5.24 22.16 8.09
CA PHE A 109 -4.13 21.92 7.16
C PHE A 109 -3.88 23.15 6.29
N PRO A 110 -2.64 23.32 5.79
CA PRO A 110 -2.36 24.39 4.84
C PRO A 110 -3.07 24.16 3.50
N ALA A 111 -3.45 25.24 2.82
CA ALA A 111 -4.13 25.16 1.51
C ALA A 111 -3.29 24.43 0.44
N TYR A 112 -1.98 24.38 0.62
CA TYR A 112 -1.06 23.69 -0.29
C TYR A 112 -0.81 22.21 0.04
N LEU A 113 -1.54 21.61 1.00
CA LEU A 113 -1.40 20.18 1.35
C LEU A 113 -1.54 19.28 0.10
N ALA A 114 -2.57 19.51 -0.70
CA ALA A 114 -2.82 18.73 -1.91
C ALA A 114 -1.65 18.80 -2.89
N SER A 115 -1.11 19.99 -3.15
CA SER A 115 0.03 20.16 -4.07
C SER A 115 1.33 19.54 -3.55
N ARG A 116 1.54 19.55 -2.22
CA ARG A 116 2.71 18.88 -1.60
C ARG A 116 2.62 17.36 -1.73
N LEU A 117 1.45 16.78 -1.47
CA LEU A 117 1.22 15.34 -1.66
C LEU A 117 1.36 14.94 -3.13
N SER A 118 0.76 15.70 -4.04
CA SER A 118 0.88 15.48 -5.48
C SER A 118 2.35 15.49 -5.91
N ALA A 119 3.10 16.53 -5.54
CA ALA A 119 4.51 16.67 -5.89
C ALA A 119 5.38 15.51 -5.36
N PHE A 120 5.03 14.94 -4.21
CA PHE A 120 5.71 13.77 -3.67
C PHE A 120 5.43 12.50 -4.48
N TYR A 121 4.15 12.19 -4.71
CA TYR A 121 3.77 10.97 -5.44
C TYR A 121 4.08 11.04 -6.94
N GLU A 122 4.08 12.23 -7.54
CA GLU A 122 4.45 12.44 -8.95
C GLU A 122 5.91 12.04 -9.27
N ARG A 123 6.77 11.98 -8.25
CA ARG A 123 8.17 11.56 -8.42
C ARG A 123 8.32 10.05 -8.67
N ALA A 124 7.27 9.26 -8.42
CA ALA A 124 7.26 7.84 -8.76
C ALA A 124 7.14 7.65 -10.27
N GLY A 125 7.93 6.75 -10.80
CA GLY A 125 7.89 6.42 -12.22
C GLY A 125 9.17 5.77 -12.71
N MET A 126 9.13 5.31 -13.94
CA MET A 126 10.27 4.77 -14.68
C MET A 126 10.83 5.84 -15.60
N VAL A 127 12.12 5.96 -15.66
CA VAL A 127 12.83 6.96 -16.47
C VAL A 127 13.96 6.32 -17.28
N GLU A 128 14.22 6.89 -18.44
CA GLU A 128 15.45 6.64 -19.18
C GLU A 128 16.46 7.73 -18.79
N ASN A 129 17.59 7.30 -18.26
CA ASN A 129 18.64 8.18 -17.78
C ASN A 129 19.50 8.74 -18.93
N LEU A 130 20.19 9.84 -18.69
CA LEU A 130 21.05 10.50 -19.67
C LEU A 130 22.19 9.58 -20.19
N ASN A 131 22.57 8.56 -19.43
CA ASN A 131 23.56 7.56 -19.81
C ASN A 131 22.97 6.37 -20.58
N GLY A 132 21.67 6.39 -20.90
CA GLY A 132 20.96 5.32 -21.60
C GLY A 132 20.59 4.12 -20.74
N THR A 133 20.74 4.20 -19.41
CA THR A 133 20.20 3.18 -18.49
C THR A 133 18.77 3.51 -18.08
N GLU A 134 18.01 2.49 -17.72
CA GLU A 134 16.69 2.66 -17.12
C GLU A 134 16.80 2.63 -15.61
N GLY A 135 15.94 3.41 -14.93
CA GLY A 135 15.81 3.42 -13.50
C GLY A 135 14.38 3.74 -13.09
N SER A 136 13.98 3.35 -11.89
CA SER A 136 12.62 3.65 -11.41
C SER A 136 12.57 3.99 -9.93
N VAL A 137 11.55 4.77 -9.57
CA VAL A 137 11.15 4.99 -8.18
C VAL A 137 9.71 4.51 -8.01
N THR A 138 9.50 3.61 -7.07
CA THR A 138 8.18 3.18 -6.62
C THR A 138 7.93 3.73 -5.23
N ILE A 139 6.81 4.42 -5.00
CA ILE A 139 6.48 5.02 -3.71
C ILE A 139 5.32 4.26 -3.08
N ILE A 140 5.52 3.79 -1.85
CA ILE A 140 4.50 3.20 -1.00
C ILE A 140 4.36 4.11 0.22
N GLY A 141 3.29 4.90 0.28
CA GLY A 141 3.00 5.79 1.39
C GLY A 141 1.98 5.19 2.33
N ALA A 142 2.33 5.03 3.60
CA ALA A 142 1.38 4.68 4.63
C ALA A 142 0.59 5.92 5.05
N VAL A 143 -0.74 5.80 5.09
CA VAL A 143 -1.66 6.82 5.60
C VAL A 143 -2.38 6.25 6.81
N SER A 144 -2.38 6.98 7.91
CA SER A 144 -2.98 6.55 9.18
C SER A 144 -4.12 7.49 9.58
N PRO A 145 -5.31 7.37 8.95
CA PRO A 145 -6.43 8.23 9.28
C PRO A 145 -6.94 7.97 10.68
N GLN A 146 -7.25 9.04 11.43
CA GLN A 146 -7.78 8.93 12.78
C GLN A 146 -9.11 8.17 12.78
N GLY A 147 -9.23 7.20 13.66
CA GLY A 147 -10.46 6.39 13.74
C GLY A 147 -10.70 5.46 12.53
N GLY A 148 -9.86 5.49 11.50
CA GLY A 148 -10.08 4.80 10.22
C GLY A 148 -11.04 5.55 9.29
N ASP A 149 -11.19 6.85 9.51
CA ASP A 149 -12.02 7.71 8.67
C ASP A 149 -11.30 8.12 7.41
N PHE A 150 -11.65 7.51 6.29
CA PHE A 150 -11.09 7.83 4.98
C PHE A 150 -11.57 9.17 4.39
N SER A 151 -12.46 9.89 5.05
CA SER A 151 -12.91 11.21 4.61
C SER A 151 -11.98 12.36 5.01
N GLU A 152 -10.99 12.09 5.87
CA GLU A 152 -10.01 13.08 6.29
C GLU A 152 -9.19 13.65 5.12
N PRO A 153 -8.72 14.92 5.18
CA PRO A 153 -8.10 15.59 4.05
C PRO A 153 -6.85 14.90 3.48
N VAL A 154 -6.01 14.31 4.34
CA VAL A 154 -4.76 13.64 3.89
C VAL A 154 -5.09 12.41 3.06
N THR A 155 -5.99 11.54 3.55
CA THR A 155 -6.43 10.34 2.85
C THR A 155 -7.15 10.69 1.55
N GLN A 156 -8.07 11.66 1.57
CA GLN A 156 -8.80 12.07 0.38
C GLN A 156 -7.88 12.64 -0.70
N ASN A 157 -6.95 13.51 -0.34
CA ASN A 157 -5.99 14.03 -1.30
C ASN A 157 -5.03 12.94 -1.80
N THR A 158 -4.55 12.05 -0.93
CA THR A 158 -3.71 10.93 -1.36
C THR A 158 -4.43 10.06 -2.41
N LYS A 159 -5.68 9.67 -2.16
CA LYS A 159 -6.49 8.88 -3.10
C LYS A 159 -6.69 9.55 -4.46
N ARG A 160 -6.62 10.88 -4.53
CA ARG A 160 -6.75 11.62 -5.81
C ARG A 160 -5.50 11.52 -6.68
N PHE A 161 -4.34 11.26 -6.09
CA PHE A 161 -3.05 11.29 -6.79
C PHE A 161 -2.45 9.90 -7.02
N VAL A 162 -2.85 8.90 -6.19
CA VAL A 162 -2.32 7.54 -6.32
C VAL A 162 -3.21 6.68 -7.22
N ARG A 163 -2.59 5.91 -8.10
CA ARG A 163 -3.30 4.97 -8.98
C ARG A 163 -3.57 3.61 -8.33
N CYS A 164 -2.99 3.35 -7.16
CA CYS A 164 -3.20 2.13 -6.41
C CYS A 164 -3.43 2.48 -4.94
N PHE A 165 -4.47 1.91 -4.33
CA PHE A 165 -4.83 2.14 -2.94
C PHE A 165 -5.21 0.82 -2.27
N TRP A 166 -4.61 0.53 -1.12
CA TRP A 166 -4.92 -0.60 -0.27
C TRP A 166 -5.63 -0.11 0.99
N GLY A 167 -6.93 -0.31 1.04
CA GLY A 167 -7.77 0.07 2.18
C GLY A 167 -7.69 -0.98 3.29
N LEU A 168 -7.01 -0.65 4.39
CA LEU A 168 -6.98 -1.52 5.57
C LEU A 168 -8.31 -1.43 6.31
N ASP A 169 -8.85 -2.58 6.71
CA ASP A 169 -10.14 -2.70 7.38
C ASP A 169 -9.99 -3.31 8.79
N LYS A 170 -10.52 -2.58 9.78
CA LYS A 170 -10.48 -3.02 11.18
C LYS A 170 -11.33 -4.25 11.45
N ALA A 171 -12.49 -4.38 10.78
CA ALA A 171 -13.38 -5.51 10.98
C ALA A 171 -12.73 -6.81 10.49
N LEU A 172 -12.01 -6.77 9.36
CA LEU A 172 -11.21 -7.88 8.87
C LEU A 172 -10.09 -8.26 9.85
N ALA A 173 -9.37 -7.25 10.39
CA ALA A 173 -8.33 -7.49 11.37
C ALA A 173 -8.87 -8.12 12.66
N TYR A 174 -10.00 -7.66 13.18
CA TYR A 174 -10.67 -8.26 14.36
C TYR A 174 -11.19 -9.67 14.08
N ALA A 175 -11.66 -9.94 12.85
CA ALA A 175 -12.05 -11.28 12.42
C ALA A 175 -10.85 -12.20 12.15
N ARG A 176 -9.60 -11.71 12.32
CA ARG A 176 -8.35 -12.41 12.00
C ARG A 176 -8.26 -12.87 10.54
N HIS A 177 -8.89 -12.10 9.65
CA HIS A 177 -8.73 -12.26 8.21
C HIS A 177 -7.52 -11.43 7.76
N PHE A 178 -6.46 -12.09 7.37
CA PHE A 178 -5.23 -11.44 6.91
C PHE A 178 -4.89 -11.85 5.46
N PRO A 179 -4.31 -10.93 4.67
CA PRO A 179 -4.12 -9.51 4.97
C PRO A 179 -5.47 -8.79 5.17
N ALA A 180 -5.52 -7.83 6.11
CA ALA A 180 -6.74 -7.08 6.43
C ALA A 180 -7.01 -5.95 5.41
N ILE A 181 -6.83 -6.26 4.13
CA ILE A 181 -7.04 -5.36 3.00
C ILE A 181 -8.44 -5.62 2.43
N HIS A 182 -9.28 -4.57 2.47
CA HIS A 182 -10.66 -4.70 2.03
C HIS A 182 -10.75 -4.66 0.50
N TRP A 183 -11.22 -5.73 -0.10
CA TRP A 183 -11.25 -5.96 -1.55
C TRP A 183 -12.17 -5.02 -2.34
N LEU A 184 -13.24 -4.47 -1.73
CA LEU A 184 -14.15 -3.55 -2.40
C LEU A 184 -13.73 -2.08 -2.29
N THR A 185 -12.96 -1.71 -1.25
CA THR A 185 -12.48 -0.33 -1.06
C THR A 185 -11.10 -0.10 -1.65
N SER A 186 -10.36 -1.18 -1.89
CA SER A 186 -9.05 -1.14 -2.54
C SER A 186 -9.19 -1.12 -4.05
N TYR A 187 -8.28 -0.44 -4.73
CA TYR A 187 -8.28 -0.36 -6.19
C TYR A 187 -6.88 -0.27 -6.77
N SER A 188 -6.76 -0.60 -8.05
CA SER A 188 -5.61 -0.34 -8.88
C SER A 188 -6.07 0.09 -10.27
N GLU A 189 -5.63 1.24 -10.71
CA GLU A 189 -5.88 1.78 -12.06
C GLU A 189 -4.86 1.25 -13.09
N TYR A 190 -3.85 0.51 -12.63
CA TYR A 190 -2.85 -0.09 -13.52
C TYR A 190 -3.35 -1.32 -14.29
N LEU A 191 -4.56 -1.82 -13.99
CA LEU A 191 -5.05 -3.07 -14.57
C LEU A 191 -5.12 -3.03 -16.10
N GLU A 192 -5.58 -1.92 -16.66
CA GLU A 192 -5.69 -1.76 -18.12
C GLU A 192 -4.32 -1.75 -18.77
N ASP A 193 -3.38 -0.96 -18.24
CA ASP A 193 -2.01 -0.84 -18.74
C ASP A 193 -1.26 -2.18 -18.65
N LEU A 194 -1.50 -2.96 -17.60
CA LEU A 194 -0.86 -4.25 -17.36
C LEU A 194 -1.57 -5.45 -18.00
N THR A 195 -2.73 -5.27 -18.61
CA THR A 195 -3.49 -6.35 -19.23
C THR A 195 -2.70 -7.16 -20.26
N PRO A 196 -1.90 -6.54 -21.17
CA PRO A 196 -1.06 -7.29 -22.10
C PRO A 196 -0.05 -8.19 -21.37
N TRP A 197 0.60 -7.65 -20.34
CA TRP A 197 1.56 -8.37 -19.51
C TRP A 197 0.92 -9.56 -18.79
N TYR A 198 -0.27 -9.38 -18.18
CA TYR A 198 -1.00 -10.46 -17.52
C TYR A 198 -1.38 -11.58 -18.48
N ARG A 199 -1.78 -11.23 -19.71
CA ARG A 199 -2.14 -12.22 -20.74
C ARG A 199 -0.95 -13.09 -21.15
N GLU A 200 0.23 -12.52 -21.21
CA GLU A 200 1.45 -13.20 -21.62
C GLU A 200 2.08 -14.03 -20.49
N HIS A 201 2.15 -13.46 -19.28
CA HIS A 201 2.94 -14.02 -18.17
C HIS A 201 2.11 -14.80 -17.15
N VAL A 202 0.78 -14.61 -17.11
CA VAL A 202 -0.09 -15.27 -16.14
C VAL A 202 -1.11 -16.16 -16.85
N SER A 203 -2.13 -15.56 -17.45
CA SER A 203 -3.18 -16.26 -18.17
C SER A 203 -3.95 -15.32 -19.09
N PRO A 204 -4.36 -15.76 -20.29
CA PRO A 204 -5.26 -15.00 -21.16
C PRO A 204 -6.60 -14.64 -20.48
N LYS A 205 -7.04 -15.43 -19.48
CA LYS A 205 -8.32 -15.26 -18.76
C LYS A 205 -8.18 -14.44 -17.49
N PHE A 206 -6.97 -14.14 -17.00
CA PHE A 206 -6.72 -13.52 -15.70
C PHE A 206 -7.61 -12.31 -15.39
N VAL A 207 -7.70 -11.35 -16.32
CA VAL A 207 -8.52 -10.15 -16.12
C VAL A 207 -10.01 -10.46 -16.10
N ALA A 208 -10.47 -11.40 -16.92
CA ALA A 208 -11.87 -11.83 -16.95
C ALA A 208 -12.26 -12.54 -15.63
N ASP A 209 -11.43 -13.45 -15.14
CA ASP A 209 -11.64 -14.20 -13.90
C ASP A 209 -11.62 -13.24 -12.70
N ARG A 210 -10.66 -12.31 -12.64
CA ARG A 210 -10.64 -11.25 -11.63
C ARG A 210 -11.93 -10.43 -11.61
N ASN A 211 -12.43 -10.02 -12.77
CA ASN A 211 -13.64 -9.23 -12.84
C ASN A 211 -14.88 -10.02 -12.40
N GLN A 212 -14.92 -11.31 -12.69
CA GLN A 212 -15.98 -12.21 -12.22
C GLN A 212 -15.93 -12.37 -10.70
N LEU A 213 -14.75 -12.59 -10.10
CA LEU A 213 -14.57 -12.63 -8.65
C LEU A 213 -15.05 -11.34 -7.98
N MET A 214 -14.68 -10.19 -8.52
CA MET A 214 -15.13 -8.89 -8.01
C MET A 214 -16.64 -8.70 -8.10
N ALA A 215 -17.27 -9.17 -9.18
CA ALA A 215 -18.72 -9.13 -9.33
C ALA A 215 -19.43 -9.97 -8.27
N ILE A 216 -18.95 -11.19 -8.01
CA ILE A 216 -19.47 -12.08 -6.96
C ILE A 216 -19.33 -11.44 -5.57
N LEU A 217 -18.16 -10.90 -5.24
CA LEU A 217 -17.91 -10.25 -3.94
C LEU A 217 -18.77 -9.00 -3.73
N ASN A 218 -19.05 -8.23 -4.78
CA ASN A 218 -19.98 -7.10 -4.73
C ASN A 218 -21.42 -7.58 -4.46
N GLN A 219 -21.86 -8.63 -5.15
CA GLN A 219 -23.18 -9.22 -4.93
C GLN A 219 -23.32 -9.79 -3.52
N GLU A 220 -22.30 -10.53 -3.05
CA GLU A 220 -22.24 -11.04 -1.68
C GLU A 220 -22.37 -9.92 -0.65
N SER A 221 -21.62 -8.81 -0.82
CA SER A 221 -21.69 -7.69 0.10
C SER A 221 -23.10 -7.10 0.21
N SER A 222 -23.79 -6.92 -0.92
CA SER A 222 -25.17 -6.44 -0.96
C SER A 222 -26.15 -7.42 -0.29
N LEU A 223 -25.97 -8.72 -0.54
CA LEU A 223 -26.78 -9.76 0.09
C LEU A 223 -26.54 -9.85 1.60
N MET A 224 -25.30 -9.67 2.06
CA MET A 224 -24.96 -9.67 3.49
C MET A 224 -25.66 -8.53 4.26
N GLU A 225 -25.93 -7.40 3.64
CA GLU A 225 -26.74 -6.34 4.26
C GLU A 225 -28.18 -6.78 4.46
N ILE A 226 -28.75 -7.48 3.50
CA ILE A 226 -30.09 -8.06 3.58
C ILE A 226 -30.14 -9.15 4.66
N VAL A 227 -29.15 -10.05 4.68
CA VAL A 227 -29.04 -11.12 5.69
C VAL A 227 -28.98 -10.58 7.11
N LYS A 228 -28.29 -9.46 7.35
CA LYS A 228 -28.26 -8.82 8.67
C LYS A 228 -29.64 -8.37 9.16
N LEU A 229 -30.55 -8.05 8.25
CA LEU A 229 -31.88 -7.55 8.57
C LEU A 229 -32.92 -8.67 8.73
N ILE A 230 -32.91 -9.67 7.85
CA ILE A 230 -33.99 -10.69 7.77
C ILE A 230 -33.50 -12.13 7.97
N GLY A 231 -32.21 -12.37 8.08
CA GLY A 231 -31.61 -13.71 8.16
C GLY A 231 -31.36 -14.35 6.79
N SER A 232 -30.53 -15.38 6.78
CA SER A 232 -30.16 -16.12 5.56
C SER A 232 -31.24 -17.09 5.05
N ASP A 233 -32.11 -17.56 5.95
CA ASP A 233 -33.07 -18.63 5.66
C ASP A 233 -34.15 -18.19 4.66
N VAL A 234 -34.43 -16.90 4.59
CA VAL A 234 -35.46 -16.31 3.71
C VAL A 234 -34.95 -16.10 2.28
N LEU A 235 -33.65 -16.19 2.05
CA LEU A 235 -33.08 -15.96 0.73
C LEU A 235 -33.39 -17.12 -0.24
N PRO A 236 -33.62 -16.82 -1.52
CA PRO A 236 -33.66 -17.82 -2.61
C PRO A 236 -32.35 -18.62 -2.70
N GLU A 237 -32.42 -19.82 -3.22
CA GLU A 237 -31.27 -20.76 -3.28
C GLU A 237 -30.09 -20.22 -4.14
N ASP A 238 -30.40 -19.51 -5.22
CA ASP A 238 -29.38 -18.84 -6.05
C ASP A 238 -28.60 -17.77 -5.28
N GLN A 239 -29.26 -17.01 -4.39
CA GLN A 239 -28.62 -16.03 -3.55
C GLN A 239 -27.81 -16.68 -2.42
N LYS A 240 -28.31 -17.78 -1.84
CA LYS A 240 -27.53 -18.57 -0.87
C LYS A 240 -26.26 -19.13 -1.50
N LEU A 241 -26.33 -19.58 -2.75
CA LEU A 241 -25.16 -20.05 -3.50
C LEU A 241 -24.11 -18.93 -3.67
N ILE A 242 -24.52 -17.70 -3.98
CA ILE A 242 -23.61 -16.54 -4.08
C ILE A 242 -22.90 -16.29 -2.74
N LEU A 243 -23.62 -16.36 -1.61
CA LEU A 243 -23.03 -16.22 -0.28
C LEU A 243 -21.98 -17.29 0.02
N GLU A 244 -22.25 -18.56 -0.35
CA GLU A 244 -21.31 -19.65 -0.15
C GLU A 244 -20.07 -19.51 -1.05
N ILE A 245 -20.24 -19.16 -2.32
CA ILE A 245 -19.11 -18.88 -3.22
C ILE A 245 -18.26 -17.72 -2.68
N GLY A 246 -18.90 -16.62 -2.26
CA GLY A 246 -18.20 -15.49 -1.65
C GLY A 246 -17.42 -15.89 -0.41
N ARG A 247 -17.99 -16.75 0.44
CA ARG A 247 -17.30 -17.30 1.62
C ARG A 247 -16.06 -18.11 1.23
N VAL A 248 -16.17 -18.96 0.24
CA VAL A 248 -15.04 -19.76 -0.27
C VAL A 248 -13.95 -18.86 -0.84
N ILE A 249 -14.30 -17.84 -1.62
CA ILE A 249 -13.33 -16.87 -2.16
C ILE A 249 -12.60 -16.16 -1.03
N ARG A 250 -13.31 -15.68 -0.02
CA ARG A 250 -12.70 -14.97 1.11
C ARG A 250 -11.77 -15.85 1.94
N ALA A 251 -12.24 -17.04 2.32
CA ALA A 251 -11.47 -17.93 3.20
C ALA A 251 -10.41 -18.74 2.46
N GLY A 252 -10.68 -19.16 1.23
CA GLY A 252 -9.78 -20.03 0.46
C GLY A 252 -8.78 -19.32 -0.42
N PHE A 253 -9.11 -18.12 -0.90
CA PHE A 253 -8.27 -17.37 -1.83
C PHE A 253 -7.70 -16.07 -1.25
N LEU A 254 -8.55 -15.21 -0.67
CA LEU A 254 -8.13 -13.89 -0.20
C LEU A 254 -7.38 -13.95 1.14
N GLN A 255 -7.74 -14.89 2.01
CA GLN A 255 -7.06 -15.07 3.29
C GLN A 255 -5.71 -15.76 3.08
N GLN A 256 -4.63 -15.10 3.50
CA GLN A 256 -3.26 -15.60 3.39
C GLN A 256 -2.50 -15.31 4.68
N ASN A 257 -1.68 -16.26 5.12
CA ASN A 257 -0.87 -16.10 6.32
C ASN A 257 0.57 -15.74 5.94
N ALA A 258 0.97 -14.50 6.17
CA ALA A 258 2.31 -14.00 5.86
C ALA A 258 3.45 -14.75 6.57
N PHE A 259 3.17 -15.53 7.61
CA PHE A 259 4.14 -16.32 8.35
C PHE A 259 4.19 -17.81 7.93
N HIS A 260 3.30 -18.21 7.02
CA HIS A 260 3.29 -19.57 6.48
C HIS A 260 4.16 -19.63 5.22
N GLU A 261 4.97 -20.68 5.07
CA GLU A 261 5.95 -20.78 3.97
C GLU A 261 5.31 -20.65 2.59
N VAL A 262 4.12 -21.20 2.39
CA VAL A 262 3.40 -21.17 1.11
C VAL A 262 2.77 -19.79 0.83
N ASP A 263 2.27 -19.12 1.87
CA ASP A 263 1.55 -17.85 1.75
C ASP A 263 2.47 -16.61 1.84
N THR A 264 3.68 -16.77 2.39
CA THR A 264 4.64 -15.67 2.59
C THR A 264 5.02 -14.99 1.29
N PHE A 265 5.19 -15.76 0.23
CA PHE A 265 5.44 -15.29 -1.12
C PHE A 265 4.63 -16.10 -2.11
N VAL A 266 3.63 -15.48 -2.70
CA VAL A 266 2.78 -16.11 -3.72
C VAL A 266 3.25 -15.66 -5.10
N PRO A 267 3.95 -16.51 -5.85
CA PRO A 267 4.34 -16.17 -7.21
C PRO A 267 3.08 -16.04 -8.10
N VAL A 268 3.18 -15.25 -9.13
CA VAL A 268 2.06 -14.98 -10.06
C VAL A 268 1.46 -16.28 -10.63
N SER A 269 2.30 -17.29 -10.89
CA SER A 269 1.88 -18.62 -11.32
C SER A 269 0.99 -19.38 -10.32
N TYR A 270 1.19 -19.16 -9.02
CA TYR A 270 0.40 -19.79 -7.98
C TYR A 270 -0.99 -19.16 -7.84
N THR A 271 -1.10 -17.86 -8.05
CA THR A 271 -2.40 -17.16 -8.09
C THR A 271 -3.32 -17.78 -9.16
N HIS A 272 -2.74 -18.24 -10.26
CA HIS A 272 -3.45 -18.93 -11.32
C HIS A 272 -3.95 -20.32 -10.88
N LEU A 273 -3.17 -21.08 -10.13
CA LEU A 273 -3.55 -22.43 -9.66
C LEU A 273 -4.70 -22.38 -8.65
N ARG A 274 -4.66 -21.46 -7.68
CA ARG A 274 -5.76 -21.29 -6.71
C ARG A 274 -7.08 -20.81 -7.32
N ALA A 275 -7.05 -20.15 -8.44
CA ALA A 275 -8.27 -19.71 -9.13
C ALA A 275 -8.97 -20.85 -9.88
N HIS A 276 -8.33 -22.01 -10.03
CA HIS A 276 -8.88 -23.20 -10.71
C HIS A 276 -9.34 -24.31 -9.74
N GLU A 277 -8.99 -24.26 -8.46
CA GLU A 277 -9.51 -25.12 -7.40
C GLU A 277 -10.79 -24.53 -6.77
#